data_3bae51c188cf3ce4eba8bd3b986779fc
#
_entry.id   3bae51c188cf3ce4eba8bd3b986779fc
#
_cell.length_a   1.000
_cell.length_b   1.000
_cell.length_c   1.000
_cell.angle_alpha   90.00
_cell.angle_beta   90.00
_cell.angle_gamma   90.00
#
_symmetry.space_group_name_H-M   'P 1'
#
loop_
_entity.id
_entity.type
_entity.pdbx_description
1 polymer ?
#
loop_
_entity_poly.entity_id
_entity_poly.type
_entity_poly.pdbx_seq_one_letter_code
_entity_poly.pdbx_strand_id
1 'polypeptide(L)'
;MNMAKTIAYMITWTTYGTWLQGDKRRYVKNGQILSPNQSLENSNRQNLSKKPIKLLQNHRRIVQDAIHEKAKQLNQRIYALSISSNHVHIVAEYIPMSIGLVVRHYKGASQSALRKTGFAGRVWTNGYDKRYCFDERSLKNRIVYVESHNKNSKNI
;
A
#
# COMPACT_ATOMS: atom_id res chain seq x y z
N MET A 1 25.04 -22.91 -7.82
CA MET A 1 23.63 -22.93 -7.42
C MET A 1 22.96 -21.62 -7.84
N ASN A 2 22.01 -21.73 -8.73
CA ASN A 2 21.34 -20.52 -9.22
C ASN A 2 20.23 -20.12 -8.25
N MET A 3 20.47 -19.04 -7.52
CA MET A 3 19.41 -18.45 -6.71
C MET A 3 18.47 -17.68 -7.64
N ALA A 4 17.17 -17.87 -7.44
CA ALA A 4 16.19 -17.13 -8.21
C ALA A 4 16.33 -15.64 -7.93
N LYS A 5 16.44 -14.84 -8.99
CA LYS A 5 16.53 -13.39 -8.87
C LYS A 5 15.14 -12.80 -8.79
N THR A 6 14.95 -11.84 -7.91
CA THR A 6 13.73 -11.07 -7.88
C THR A 6 13.65 -10.18 -9.12
N ILE A 7 12.60 -10.32 -9.91
CA ILE A 7 12.41 -9.50 -11.10
C ILE A 7 11.42 -8.37 -10.86
N ALA A 8 10.53 -8.56 -9.88
CA ALA A 8 9.50 -7.59 -9.55
C ALA A 8 8.97 -7.89 -8.16
N TYR A 9 8.11 -7.01 -7.66
CA TYR A 9 7.43 -7.25 -6.39
C TYR A 9 6.09 -6.53 -6.36
N MET A 10 5.18 -7.04 -5.52
CA MET A 10 3.94 -6.34 -5.20
C MET A 10 4.07 -5.74 -3.81
N ILE A 11 3.74 -4.47 -3.69
CA ILE A 11 3.74 -3.74 -2.42
C ILE A 11 2.30 -3.32 -2.12
N THR A 12 1.90 -3.46 -0.87
CA THR A 12 0.58 -3.01 -0.40
C THR A 12 0.74 -2.21 0.88
N TRP A 13 0.05 -1.07 0.97
CA TRP A 13 -0.06 -0.33 2.23
C TRP A 13 -1.45 0.28 2.36
N THR A 14 -1.78 0.70 3.57
CA THR A 14 -3.12 1.18 3.91
C THR A 14 -3.11 2.64 4.37
N THR A 15 -4.29 3.25 4.33
CA THR A 15 -4.48 4.58 4.92
C THR A 15 -4.49 4.48 6.45
N TYR A 16 -4.13 5.60 7.08
CA TYR A 16 -4.07 5.71 8.54
C TYR A 16 -5.42 5.36 9.17
N GLY A 17 -5.37 4.51 10.18
CA GLY A 17 -6.56 4.07 10.91
C GLY A 17 -7.29 2.89 10.29
N THR A 18 -6.92 2.47 9.08
CA THR A 18 -7.60 1.36 8.39
C THR A 18 -7.21 0.01 8.96
N TRP A 19 -5.95 -0.17 9.30
CA TRP A 19 -5.45 -1.41 9.86
C TRP A 19 -5.06 -1.19 11.31
N LEU A 20 -5.93 -1.63 12.23
CA LEU A 20 -5.69 -1.51 13.65
C LEU A 20 -5.24 -2.85 14.22
N GLN A 21 -4.34 -2.80 15.20
CA GLN A 21 -3.98 -3.97 15.97
C GLN A 21 -5.24 -4.45 16.71
N GLY A 22 -5.58 -5.74 16.58
CA GLY A 22 -6.80 -6.29 17.14
C GLY A 22 -7.98 -6.33 16.16
N ASP A 23 -7.78 -5.84 14.94
CA ASP A 23 -8.74 -5.95 13.85
C ASP A 23 -9.11 -7.42 13.57
N LYS A 24 -10.21 -7.64 12.84
CA LYS A 24 -10.66 -8.98 12.43
C LYS A 24 -9.60 -9.77 11.69
N ARG A 25 -8.65 -9.09 11.06
CA ARG A 25 -7.46 -9.74 10.53
C ARG A 25 -6.56 -10.07 11.70
N ARG A 26 -6.02 -11.28 11.69
CA ARG A 26 -5.15 -11.73 12.78
C ARG A 26 -3.95 -10.81 12.92
N TYR A 27 -3.52 -10.58 14.16
CA TYR A 27 -2.29 -9.87 14.45
C TYR A 27 -1.34 -10.76 15.25
N VAL A 28 -0.05 -10.45 15.16
CA VAL A 28 0.99 -11.20 15.87
C VAL A 28 1.50 -10.34 17.03
N LYS A 29 1.48 -10.92 18.22
CA LYS A 29 2.02 -10.30 19.42
C LYS A 29 2.93 -11.32 20.10
N ASN A 30 4.18 -10.91 20.38
CA ASN A 30 5.17 -11.79 21.02
C ASN A 30 5.38 -13.11 20.26
N GLY A 31 5.35 -13.04 18.91
CA GLY A 31 5.57 -14.22 18.07
C GLY A 31 4.38 -15.15 17.94
N GLN A 32 3.26 -14.84 18.53
CA GLN A 32 2.04 -15.67 18.46
C GLN A 32 0.98 -15.00 17.60
N ILE A 33 0.31 -15.80 16.77
CA ILE A 33 -0.84 -15.34 16.01
C ILE A 33 -2.04 -15.39 16.95
N LEU A 34 -2.62 -14.22 17.20
CA LEU A 34 -3.75 -14.09 18.09
C LEU A 34 -5.05 -13.94 17.32
N SER A 35 -6.15 -14.39 17.91
CA SER A 35 -7.50 -14.15 17.39
C SER A 35 -7.81 -12.64 17.47
N PRO A 36 -8.75 -12.14 16.64
CA PRO A 36 -9.18 -10.76 16.75
C PRO A 36 -9.60 -10.43 18.19
N ASN A 37 -9.19 -9.27 18.66
CA ASN A 37 -9.51 -8.82 20.02
C ASN A 37 -10.30 -7.51 19.91
N GLN A 38 -11.62 -7.62 20.15
CA GLN A 38 -12.51 -6.49 20.02
C GLN A 38 -12.20 -5.39 21.02
N SER A 39 -11.81 -5.74 22.24
CA SER A 39 -11.46 -4.75 23.26
C SER A 39 -10.22 -3.97 22.85
N LEU A 40 -9.19 -4.66 22.32
CA LEU A 40 -7.98 -4.01 21.87
C LEU A 40 -8.25 -3.13 20.66
N GLU A 41 -9.07 -3.61 19.72
CA GLU A 41 -9.48 -2.82 18.55
C GLU A 41 -10.20 -1.55 18.98
N ASN A 42 -11.16 -1.66 19.88
CA ASN A 42 -11.88 -0.50 20.38
C ASN A 42 -10.97 0.48 21.10
N SER A 43 -10.04 -0.03 21.91
CA SER A 43 -9.05 0.82 22.59
C SER A 43 -8.17 1.56 21.59
N ASN A 44 -7.70 0.87 20.55
CA ASN A 44 -6.90 1.48 19.50
C ASN A 44 -7.67 2.55 18.74
N ARG A 45 -8.95 2.32 18.47
CA ARG A 45 -9.79 3.31 17.81
C ARG A 45 -9.98 4.57 18.65
N GLN A 46 -10.15 4.41 19.97
CA GLN A 46 -10.27 5.54 20.89
C GLN A 46 -8.97 6.34 20.97
N ASN A 47 -7.83 5.69 20.80
CA ASN A 47 -6.52 6.32 20.85
C ASN A 47 -6.11 6.98 19.55
N LEU A 48 -6.87 6.79 18.47
CA LEU A 48 -6.60 7.48 17.22
C LEU A 48 -6.96 8.95 17.36
N SER A 49 -6.01 9.83 17.05
CA SER A 49 -6.21 11.28 17.10
C SER A 49 -7.18 11.77 16.04
N LYS A 50 -7.45 10.94 15.02
CA LYS A 50 -8.32 11.27 13.89
C LYS A 50 -9.08 10.03 13.46
N LYS A 51 -10.23 10.25 12.78
CA LYS A 51 -11.00 9.18 12.17
C LYS A 51 -10.15 8.46 11.11
N PRO A 52 -10.42 7.16 10.85
CA PRO A 52 -9.77 6.47 9.74
C PRO A 52 -9.92 7.24 8.44
N ILE A 53 -8.83 7.32 7.67
CA ILE A 53 -8.79 8.08 6.44
C ILE A 53 -9.32 7.25 5.29
N LYS A 54 -10.23 7.85 4.51
CA LYS A 54 -10.72 7.28 3.26
C LYS A 54 -10.41 8.24 2.12
N LEU A 55 -9.85 7.71 1.05
CA LEU A 55 -9.53 8.49 -0.14
C LEU A 55 -10.75 8.57 -1.04
N LEU A 56 -11.18 9.78 -1.34
CA LEU A 56 -12.22 10.03 -2.33
C LEU A 56 -11.64 9.86 -3.73
N GLN A 57 -12.49 9.84 -4.74
CA GLN A 57 -12.06 9.61 -6.12
C GLN A 57 -11.00 10.61 -6.58
N ASN A 58 -11.18 11.88 -6.28
CA ASN A 58 -10.20 12.91 -6.62
C ASN A 58 -8.86 12.71 -5.90
N HIS A 59 -8.90 12.27 -4.63
CA HIS A 59 -7.69 11.96 -3.87
C HIS A 59 -6.92 10.78 -4.49
N ARG A 60 -7.65 9.76 -4.91
CA ARG A 60 -7.04 8.57 -5.53
C ARG A 60 -6.30 8.93 -6.81
N ARG A 61 -6.86 9.85 -7.60
CA ARG A 61 -6.22 10.34 -8.82
C ARG A 61 -4.93 11.09 -8.51
N ILE A 62 -4.96 11.94 -7.48
CA ILE A 62 -3.77 12.67 -7.04
C ILE A 62 -2.67 11.71 -6.61
N VAL A 63 -3.02 10.69 -5.83
CA VAL A 63 -2.08 9.66 -5.39
C VAL A 63 -1.50 8.90 -6.58
N GLN A 64 -2.34 8.51 -7.52
CA GLN A 64 -1.92 7.80 -8.74
C GLN A 64 -0.90 8.60 -9.53
N ASP A 65 -1.20 9.87 -9.77
CA ASP A 65 -0.32 10.75 -10.54
C ASP A 65 1.01 10.97 -9.82
N ALA A 66 0.97 11.14 -8.49
CA ALA A 66 2.18 11.32 -7.69
C ALA A 66 3.07 10.07 -7.72
N ILE A 67 2.48 8.89 -7.65
CA ILE A 67 3.22 7.63 -7.70
C ILE A 67 3.88 7.45 -9.07
N HIS A 68 3.14 7.69 -10.16
CA HIS A 68 3.70 7.59 -11.51
C HIS A 68 4.85 8.58 -11.72
N GLU A 69 4.70 9.79 -11.22
CA GLU A 69 5.76 10.81 -11.35
C GLU A 69 7.00 10.40 -10.54
N LYS A 70 6.81 9.91 -9.32
CA LYS A 70 7.94 9.44 -8.51
C LYS A 70 8.61 8.22 -9.15
N ALA A 71 7.85 7.33 -9.77
CA ALA A 71 8.40 6.17 -10.46
C ALA A 71 9.33 6.60 -11.61
N LYS A 72 8.96 7.65 -12.34
CA LYS A 72 9.84 8.22 -13.36
C LYS A 72 11.15 8.72 -12.76
N GLN A 73 11.08 9.42 -11.64
CA GLN A 73 12.26 9.93 -10.94
C GLN A 73 13.16 8.80 -10.46
N LEU A 74 12.57 7.69 -10.00
CA LEU A 74 13.31 6.51 -9.54
C LEU A 74 13.77 5.63 -10.69
N ASN A 75 13.34 5.91 -11.90
CA ASN A 75 13.57 5.07 -13.07
C ASN A 75 13.09 3.65 -12.83
N GLN A 76 11.91 3.52 -12.24
CA GLN A 76 11.28 2.23 -11.92
C GLN A 76 10.02 2.06 -12.76
N ARG A 77 9.93 0.91 -13.43
CA ARG A 77 8.72 0.58 -14.17
C ARG A 77 7.63 0.07 -13.23
N ILE A 78 6.43 0.64 -13.37
CA ILE A 78 5.24 0.16 -12.67
C ILE A 78 4.43 -0.68 -13.66
N TYR A 79 4.24 -1.95 -13.33
CA TYR A 79 3.47 -2.88 -14.15
C TYR A 79 1.97 -2.76 -13.89
N ALA A 80 1.58 -2.47 -12.65
CA ALA A 80 0.17 -2.31 -12.29
C ALA A 80 0.06 -1.48 -11.03
N LEU A 81 -1.00 -0.69 -10.93
CA LEU A 81 -1.25 0.19 -9.80
C LEU A 81 -2.74 0.23 -9.54
N SER A 82 -3.13 0.04 -8.29
CA SER A 82 -4.52 0.16 -7.86
C SER A 82 -4.59 0.96 -6.58
N ILE A 83 -5.44 1.96 -6.56
CA ILE A 83 -5.66 2.82 -5.39
C ILE A 83 -7.14 2.74 -5.05
N SER A 84 -7.45 2.17 -3.89
CA SER A 84 -8.81 2.11 -3.38
C SER A 84 -8.99 3.19 -2.31
N SER A 85 -10.15 3.21 -1.68
CA SER A 85 -10.44 4.22 -0.66
C SER A 85 -9.51 4.11 0.56
N ASN A 86 -8.93 2.95 0.82
CA ASN A 86 -8.16 2.71 2.04
C ASN A 86 -6.85 1.96 1.85
N HIS A 87 -6.46 1.63 0.63
CA HIS A 87 -5.18 0.95 0.41
C HIS A 87 -4.68 1.13 -1.01
N VAL A 88 -3.39 0.84 -1.19
CA VAL A 88 -2.69 0.93 -2.46
C VAL A 88 -2.00 -0.41 -2.73
N HIS A 89 -2.12 -0.89 -3.97
CA HIS A 89 -1.33 -2.02 -4.48
C HIS A 89 -0.48 -1.54 -5.65
N ILE A 90 0.80 -1.85 -5.62
CA ILE A 90 1.73 -1.57 -6.71
C ILE A 90 2.44 -2.86 -7.09
N VAL A 91 2.49 -3.17 -8.39
CA VAL A 91 3.41 -4.18 -8.93
C VAL A 91 4.47 -3.42 -9.71
N ALA A 92 5.72 -3.53 -9.28
CA ALA A 92 6.83 -2.74 -9.84
C ALA A 92 8.04 -3.63 -10.13
N GLU A 93 8.86 -3.21 -11.09
CA GLU A 93 10.09 -3.93 -11.39
C GLU A 93 11.08 -3.82 -10.24
N TYR A 94 11.93 -4.81 -10.10
CA TYR A 94 13.03 -4.75 -9.15
C TYR A 94 14.01 -3.65 -9.58
N ILE A 95 14.44 -2.85 -8.60
CA ILE A 95 15.53 -1.89 -8.78
C ILE A 95 16.50 -2.06 -7.61
N PRO A 96 17.78 -1.68 -7.77
CA PRO A 96 18.78 -1.85 -6.71
C PRO A 96 18.62 -0.80 -5.60
N MET A 97 17.46 -0.80 -4.98
CA MET A 97 17.10 0.07 -3.86
C MET A 97 16.24 -0.77 -2.91
N SER A 98 16.41 -0.64 -1.61
CA SER A 98 15.62 -1.43 -0.66
C SER A 98 14.13 -1.12 -0.85
N ILE A 99 13.29 -2.13 -0.67
CA ILE A 99 11.84 -1.96 -0.81
C ILE A 99 11.33 -0.93 0.20
N GLY A 100 11.85 -0.94 1.43
CA GLY A 100 11.45 0.04 2.43
C GLY A 100 11.68 1.48 1.97
N LEU A 101 12.80 1.73 1.30
CA LEU A 101 13.10 3.05 0.77
C LEU A 101 12.20 3.40 -0.41
N VAL A 102 11.94 2.44 -1.30
CA VAL A 102 10.99 2.61 -2.40
C VAL A 102 9.61 3.01 -1.88
N VAL A 103 9.11 2.29 -0.88
CA VAL A 103 7.80 2.58 -0.26
C VAL A 103 7.81 3.98 0.35
N ARG A 104 8.89 4.35 1.02
CA ARG A 104 9.03 5.70 1.62
C ARG A 104 8.92 6.78 0.54
N HIS A 105 9.53 6.57 -0.60
CA HIS A 105 9.43 7.52 -1.72
C HIS A 105 8.00 7.66 -2.21
N TYR A 106 7.29 6.57 -2.41
CA TYR A 106 5.91 6.61 -2.92
C TYR A 106 4.94 7.20 -1.90
N LYS A 107 5.07 6.82 -0.64
CA LYS A 107 4.25 7.39 0.43
C LYS A 107 4.50 8.89 0.58
N GLY A 108 5.78 9.30 0.56
CA GLY A 108 6.14 10.71 0.70
C GLY A 108 5.63 11.56 -0.44
N ALA A 109 5.81 11.09 -1.68
CA ALA A 109 5.36 11.82 -2.87
C ALA A 109 3.84 12.00 -2.88
N SER A 110 3.10 10.93 -2.59
CA SER A 110 1.64 10.98 -2.60
C SER A 110 1.08 11.81 -1.45
N GLN A 111 1.67 11.72 -0.27
CA GLN A 111 1.24 12.53 0.86
C GLN A 111 1.51 14.02 0.60
N SER A 112 2.67 14.34 0.04
CA SER A 112 3.00 15.71 -0.32
C SER A 112 2.02 16.29 -1.34
N ALA A 113 1.68 15.48 -2.36
CA ALA A 113 0.71 15.90 -3.37
C ALA A 113 -0.67 16.16 -2.77
N LEU A 114 -1.13 15.29 -1.86
CA LEU A 114 -2.40 15.48 -1.17
C LEU A 114 -2.41 16.73 -0.30
N ARG A 115 -1.30 17.02 0.39
CA ARG A 115 -1.19 18.23 1.21
C ARG A 115 -1.37 19.50 0.40
N LYS A 116 -0.86 19.52 -0.81
CA LYS A 116 -1.01 20.69 -1.71
C LYS A 116 -2.46 20.98 -2.06
N THR A 117 -3.35 19.99 -1.91
CA THR A 117 -4.78 20.16 -2.17
C THR A 117 -5.58 20.43 -0.90
N GLY A 118 -4.90 20.65 0.23
CA GLY A 118 -5.55 20.94 1.50
C GLY A 118 -5.80 19.73 2.40
N PHE A 119 -5.32 18.54 1.99
CA PHE A 119 -5.47 17.35 2.82
C PHE A 119 -4.51 17.46 4.02
N ALA A 120 -5.06 17.62 5.21
CA ALA A 120 -4.28 17.82 6.42
C ALA A 120 -3.97 16.50 7.13
N GLY A 121 -2.79 16.43 7.73
CA GLY A 121 -2.41 15.33 8.61
C GLY A 121 -1.81 14.13 7.90
N ARG A 122 -1.72 13.05 8.66
CA ARG A 122 -1.11 11.81 8.21
C ARG A 122 -2.07 11.03 7.32
N VAL A 123 -1.58 10.59 6.17
CA VAL A 123 -2.40 9.82 5.21
C VAL A 123 -2.18 8.31 5.39
N TRP A 124 -0.93 7.88 5.51
CA TRP A 124 -0.58 6.46 5.45
C TRP A 124 -0.23 5.88 6.82
N THR A 125 -0.65 4.62 7.02
CA THR A 125 -0.21 3.80 8.15
C THR A 125 1.29 3.51 8.03
N ASN A 126 1.96 3.28 9.14
CA ASN A 126 3.34 2.76 9.12
C ASN A 126 3.32 1.33 8.57
N GLY A 127 4.37 0.99 7.84
CA GLY A 127 4.54 -0.37 7.35
C GLY A 127 3.93 -0.62 5.98
N TYR A 128 4.12 -1.81 5.51
CA TYR A 128 3.67 -2.26 4.20
C TYR A 128 3.79 -3.78 4.11
N ASP A 129 3.06 -4.39 3.17
CA ASP A 129 3.23 -5.79 2.80
C ASP A 129 4.02 -5.86 1.50
N LYS A 130 4.82 -6.91 1.34
CA LYS A 130 5.60 -7.14 0.12
C LYS A 130 5.51 -8.60 -0.31
N ARG A 131 5.42 -8.81 -1.62
CA ARG A 131 5.39 -10.13 -2.23
C ARG A 131 6.35 -10.10 -3.41
N TYR A 132 7.38 -10.97 -3.39
CA TYR A 132 8.37 -11.02 -4.45
C TYR A 132 7.87 -11.83 -5.64
N CYS A 133 8.27 -11.40 -6.84
CA CYS A 133 8.08 -12.17 -8.07
C CYS A 133 9.45 -12.58 -8.59
N PHE A 134 9.65 -13.89 -8.77
CA PHE A 134 10.93 -14.46 -9.22
C PHE A 134 10.89 -14.91 -10.67
N ASP A 135 9.72 -14.94 -11.30
CA ASP A 135 9.53 -15.35 -12.68
C ASP A 135 8.38 -14.57 -13.32
N GLU A 136 8.26 -14.70 -14.63
CA GLU A 136 7.23 -13.98 -15.39
C GLU A 136 5.82 -14.44 -15.04
N ARG A 137 5.65 -15.71 -14.69
CA ARG A 137 4.34 -16.25 -14.34
C ARG A 137 3.80 -15.61 -13.07
N SER A 138 4.62 -15.54 -12.02
CA SER A 138 4.21 -14.91 -10.78
C SER A 138 3.98 -13.41 -10.97
N LEU A 139 4.81 -12.77 -11.79
CA LEU A 139 4.61 -11.35 -12.13
C LEU A 139 3.26 -11.14 -12.82
N LYS A 140 2.96 -11.93 -13.83
CA LYS A 140 1.70 -11.84 -14.56
C LYS A 140 0.50 -12.05 -13.64
N ASN A 141 0.58 -13.02 -12.73
CA ASN A 141 -0.48 -13.28 -11.77
C ASN A 141 -0.72 -12.10 -10.86
N ARG A 142 0.34 -11.43 -10.40
CA ARG A 142 0.21 -10.24 -9.56
C ARG A 142 -0.37 -9.06 -10.32
N ILE A 143 0.00 -8.88 -11.58
CA ILE A 143 -0.57 -7.83 -12.43
C ILE A 143 -2.07 -8.03 -12.56
N VAL A 144 -2.51 -9.24 -12.88
CA VAL A 144 -3.93 -9.56 -13.01
C VAL A 144 -4.67 -9.30 -11.70
N TYR A 145 -4.07 -9.70 -10.58
CA TYR A 145 -4.65 -9.47 -9.25
C TYR A 145 -4.88 -7.99 -8.98
N VAL A 146 -3.88 -7.15 -9.24
CA VAL A 146 -3.97 -5.72 -8.99
C VAL A 146 -4.97 -5.06 -9.95
N GLU A 147 -4.95 -5.45 -11.22
CA GLU A 147 -5.89 -4.90 -12.21
C GLU A 147 -7.34 -5.27 -11.90
N SER A 148 -7.57 -6.42 -11.28
CA SER A 148 -8.93 -6.82 -10.89
C SER A 148 -9.51 -5.87 -9.84
N HIS A 149 -8.66 -5.29 -8.97
CA HIS A 149 -9.10 -4.28 -8.01
C HIS A 149 -9.58 -3.00 -8.68
N ASN A 150 -8.95 -2.62 -9.79
CA ASN A 150 -9.39 -1.43 -10.56
C ASN A 150 -10.78 -1.61 -11.14
N LYS A 151 -11.10 -2.81 -11.63
CA LYS A 151 -12.41 -3.10 -12.17
C LYS A 151 -13.48 -3.03 -11.09
N ASN A 152 -13.19 -3.58 -9.92
CA ASN A 152 -14.14 -3.59 -8.80
C ASN A 152 -14.36 -2.17 -8.25
N SER A 153 -13.35 -1.32 -8.27
CA SER A 153 -13.45 0.05 -7.78
C SER A 153 -14.35 0.93 -8.64
N LYS A 154 -14.48 0.62 -9.93
CA LYS A 154 -15.30 1.40 -10.86
C LYS A 154 -16.80 1.15 -10.70
N ASN A 155 -17.17 0.08 -10.01
CA ASN A 155 -18.56 -0.33 -9.83
C ASN A 155 -19.16 0.09 -8.49
N ILE A 156 -18.45 0.92 -7.76
CA ILE A 156 -18.90 1.40 -6.43
C ILE A 156 -19.32 2.87 -6.52
#